data_48cbe0a4a8164f2729dbb98862dbf433
#
_entry.id   48cbe0a4a8164f2729dbb98862dbf433
#
_cell.length_a   1.000
_cell.length_b   1.000
_cell.length_c   1.000
_cell.angle_alpha   90.00
_cell.angle_beta   90.00
_cell.angle_gamma   90.00
#
_symmetry.space_group_name_H-M   'P 1'
#
loop_
_entity.id
_entity.type
_entity.pdbx_description
1 polymer ?
#
loop_
_entity_poly.entity_id
_entity_poly.type
_entity_poly.pdbx_seq_one_letter_code
_entity_poly.pdbx_strand_id
1 'polypeptide(L)'
;EGKVSVNGKIVTEMGIKVSPEDEIKVNGKPLQKEEKVYYLLNKPKGYICAVSDDKDRKTVIDCFPDVKERIFPVGRLDYDTTGLLILTNDGEFANKMMHPRYHLPKTYEVAVDGVLTDQMLTMLQNGIELEDGKTLPAEVYLLKRLEGKKKTVIQITIFEGRNRQVRRMMEYFHCE
;
A
#
# COMPACT_ATOMS: atom_id res chain seq x y z
N GLU A 1 -25.26 11.15 17.02
CA GLU A 1 -26.01 12.04 17.90
C GLU A 1 -26.84 11.19 18.86
N GLY A 2 -26.28 10.84 20.04
CA GLY A 2 -26.99 10.07 21.08
C GLY A 2 -27.27 8.60 20.76
N LYS A 3 -26.68 8.07 19.66
CA LYS A 3 -26.93 6.69 19.19
C LYS A 3 -25.91 5.68 19.67
N VAL A 4 -24.74 6.16 20.13
CA VAL A 4 -23.63 5.32 20.57
C VAL A 4 -23.49 5.42 22.08
N SER A 5 -23.37 4.29 22.75
CA SER A 5 -23.02 4.21 24.16
C SER A 5 -21.78 3.33 24.39
N VAL A 6 -20.99 3.71 25.37
CA VAL A 6 -19.82 2.95 25.85
C VAL A 6 -20.03 2.67 27.33
N ASN A 7 -20.07 1.39 27.70
CA ASN A 7 -20.33 0.94 29.07
C ASN A 7 -21.60 1.59 29.68
N GLY A 8 -22.67 1.71 28.88
CA GLY A 8 -23.95 2.28 29.28
C GLY A 8 -24.01 3.81 29.24
N LYS A 9 -22.93 4.52 28.99
CA LYS A 9 -22.90 5.98 28.85
C LYS A 9 -22.99 6.41 27.40
N ILE A 10 -23.94 7.29 27.08
CA ILE A 10 -24.05 7.87 25.74
C ILE A 10 -22.82 8.74 25.46
N VAL A 11 -22.20 8.54 24.30
CA VAL A 11 -21.04 9.30 23.83
C VAL A 11 -21.39 10.03 22.55
N THR A 12 -21.06 11.32 22.51
CA THR A 12 -21.28 12.20 21.35
C THR A 12 -19.99 12.76 20.78
N GLU A 13 -18.91 12.64 21.53
CA GLU A 13 -17.58 13.10 21.12
C GLU A 13 -16.98 12.13 20.12
N MET A 14 -16.39 12.67 19.04
CA MET A 14 -15.72 11.89 18.01
C MET A 14 -14.31 11.51 18.45
N GLY A 15 -13.88 10.29 18.09
CA GLY A 15 -12.51 9.84 18.33
C GLY A 15 -12.22 9.35 19.75
N ILE A 16 -13.24 9.04 20.54
CA ILE A 16 -13.06 8.41 21.86
C ILE A 16 -12.35 7.08 21.70
N LYS A 17 -11.27 6.91 22.46
CA LYS A 17 -10.56 5.63 22.49
C LYS A 17 -11.28 4.68 23.43
N VAL A 18 -11.53 3.47 22.94
CA VAL A 18 -12.15 2.38 23.67
C VAL A 18 -11.19 1.21 23.80
N SER A 19 -11.33 0.44 24.86
CA SER A 19 -10.56 -0.79 25.07
C SER A 19 -11.33 -2.02 24.54
N PRO A 20 -10.67 -3.17 24.32
CA PRO A 20 -11.33 -4.39 23.89
C PRO A 20 -12.41 -4.92 24.84
N GLU A 21 -12.34 -4.56 26.13
CA GLU A 21 -13.31 -4.96 27.16
C GLU A 21 -14.53 -4.05 27.24
N ASP A 22 -14.49 -2.89 26.59
CA ASP A 22 -15.59 -1.94 26.63
C ASP A 22 -16.79 -2.47 25.87
N GLU A 23 -17.99 -2.34 26.49
CA GLU A 23 -19.25 -2.64 25.84
C GLU A 23 -19.71 -1.45 25.01
N ILE A 24 -19.73 -1.63 23.68
CA ILE A 24 -20.20 -0.60 22.76
C ILE A 24 -21.56 -1.01 22.19
N LYS A 25 -22.52 -0.10 22.27
CA LYS A 25 -23.85 -0.27 21.66
C LYS A 25 -24.13 0.86 20.69
N VAL A 26 -24.77 0.52 19.58
CA VAL A 26 -25.30 1.48 18.60
C VAL A 26 -26.81 1.28 18.53
N ASN A 27 -27.56 2.33 18.78
CA ASN A 27 -29.03 2.26 18.92
C ASN A 27 -29.48 1.15 19.87
N GLY A 28 -28.80 0.97 21.00
CA GLY A 28 -29.07 -0.05 22.00
C GLY A 28 -28.67 -1.48 21.64
N LYS A 29 -28.16 -1.73 20.44
CA LYS A 29 -27.69 -3.04 20.00
C LYS A 29 -26.18 -3.17 20.22
N PRO A 30 -25.70 -4.27 20.85
CA PRO A 30 -24.27 -4.52 21.01
C PRO A 30 -23.56 -4.57 19.66
N LEU A 31 -22.38 -3.95 19.59
CA LEU A 31 -21.48 -4.06 18.46
C LEU A 31 -20.76 -5.40 18.56
N GLN A 32 -20.98 -6.24 17.55
CA GLN A 32 -20.22 -7.50 17.44
C GLN A 32 -18.85 -7.19 16.86
N LYS A 33 -17.80 -7.74 17.48
CA LYS A 33 -16.44 -7.72 16.91
C LYS A 33 -16.43 -8.66 15.71
N GLU A 34 -15.98 -8.16 14.57
CA GLU A 34 -15.68 -9.00 13.42
C GLU A 34 -14.47 -9.89 13.72
N GLU A 35 -14.47 -11.11 13.23
CA GLU A 35 -13.28 -11.94 13.19
C GLU A 35 -12.24 -11.30 12.27
N LYS A 36 -10.97 -11.40 12.64
CA LYS A 36 -9.88 -10.90 11.81
C LYS A 36 -9.71 -11.78 10.59
N VAL A 37 -9.70 -11.16 9.42
CA VAL A 37 -9.51 -11.84 8.14
C VAL A 37 -8.36 -11.21 7.37
N TYR A 38 -7.67 -12.02 6.56
CA TYR A 38 -6.52 -11.62 5.77
C TYR A 38 -6.64 -12.21 4.39
N TYR A 39 -6.53 -11.37 3.37
CA TYR A 39 -6.57 -11.77 1.97
C TYR A 39 -5.33 -11.30 1.22
N LEU A 40 -4.84 -12.15 0.35
CA LEU A 40 -3.80 -11.80 -0.61
C LEU A 40 -4.44 -11.62 -1.98
N LEU A 41 -4.23 -10.47 -2.57
CA LEU A 41 -4.67 -10.14 -3.92
C LEU A 41 -3.46 -9.97 -4.82
N ASN A 42 -3.47 -10.63 -5.97
CA ASN A 42 -2.66 -10.19 -7.09
C ASN A 42 -3.45 -9.08 -7.80
N LYS A 43 -3.18 -7.83 -7.39
CA LYS A 43 -3.94 -6.68 -7.87
C LYS A 43 -3.83 -6.55 -9.38
N PRO A 44 -4.95 -6.56 -10.12
CA PRO A 44 -4.94 -6.29 -11.56
C PRO A 44 -4.76 -4.79 -11.87
N LYS A 45 -4.40 -4.48 -13.11
CA LYS A 45 -4.47 -3.10 -13.62
C LYS A 45 -5.91 -2.60 -13.60
N GLY A 46 -6.08 -1.29 -13.46
CA GLY A 46 -7.39 -0.65 -13.56
C GLY A 46 -8.20 -0.66 -12.26
N TYR A 47 -7.57 -0.98 -11.13
CA TYR A 47 -8.20 -0.96 -9.82
C TYR A 47 -7.46 -0.01 -8.87
N ILE A 48 -8.23 0.76 -8.12
CA ILE A 48 -7.71 1.73 -7.14
C ILE A 48 -7.57 1.06 -5.79
N CYS A 49 -6.46 1.29 -5.10
CA CYS A 49 -6.26 0.87 -3.72
C CYS A 49 -7.01 1.80 -2.75
N ALA A 50 -8.32 1.66 -2.71
CA ALA A 50 -9.21 2.39 -1.82
C ALA A 50 -10.39 1.51 -1.43
N VAL A 51 -11.07 1.87 -0.36
CA VAL A 51 -12.30 1.19 0.09
C VAL A 51 -13.51 1.61 -0.74
N SER A 52 -13.53 2.87 -1.15
CA SER A 52 -14.57 3.45 -2.01
C SER A 52 -13.96 4.51 -2.92
N ASP A 53 -14.66 4.85 -3.96
CA ASP A 53 -14.26 5.91 -4.90
C ASP A 53 -15.48 6.77 -5.25
N ASP A 54 -15.29 8.08 -5.26
CA ASP A 54 -16.33 9.07 -5.57
C ASP A 54 -16.62 9.22 -7.06
N LYS A 55 -15.75 8.65 -7.91
CA LYS A 55 -15.85 8.67 -9.37
C LYS A 55 -16.28 7.34 -9.99
N ASP A 56 -16.83 6.45 -9.18
CA ASP A 56 -17.30 5.10 -9.57
C ASP A 56 -16.23 4.25 -10.29
N ARG A 57 -14.96 4.50 -10.02
CA ARG A 57 -13.88 3.65 -10.52
C ARG A 57 -13.81 2.36 -9.72
N LYS A 58 -13.39 1.29 -10.35
CA LYS A 58 -13.21 0.01 -9.66
C LYS A 58 -12.15 0.11 -8.57
N THR A 59 -12.47 -0.36 -7.39
CA THR A 59 -11.54 -0.45 -6.26
C THR A 59 -11.16 -1.90 -6.01
N VAL A 60 -10.10 -2.11 -5.23
CA VAL A 60 -9.64 -3.46 -4.85
C VAL A 60 -10.67 -4.22 -4.04
N ILE A 61 -11.62 -3.53 -3.40
CA ILE A 61 -12.74 -4.16 -2.68
C ILE A 61 -13.67 -4.89 -3.65
N ASP A 62 -13.82 -4.41 -4.87
CA ASP A 62 -14.65 -5.06 -5.91
C ASP A 62 -14.11 -6.44 -6.33
N CYS A 63 -12.86 -6.74 -6.00
CA CYS A 63 -12.28 -8.08 -6.19
C CYS A 63 -12.79 -9.11 -5.17
N PHE A 64 -13.51 -8.69 -4.14
CA PHE A 64 -13.98 -9.53 -3.03
C PHE A 64 -15.49 -9.40 -2.81
N PRO A 65 -16.33 -9.74 -3.80
CA PRO A 65 -17.78 -9.50 -3.73
C PRO A 65 -18.47 -10.32 -2.63
N ASP A 66 -17.89 -11.44 -2.22
CA ASP A 66 -18.47 -12.35 -1.23
C ASP A 66 -17.97 -12.12 0.19
N VAL A 67 -17.02 -11.20 0.39
CA VAL A 67 -16.47 -10.86 1.71
C VAL A 67 -17.42 -9.90 2.42
N LYS A 68 -17.89 -10.29 3.60
CA LYS A 68 -18.81 -9.51 4.42
C LYS A 68 -18.11 -8.56 5.39
N GLU A 69 -16.89 -8.91 5.80
CA GLU A 69 -16.07 -8.12 6.71
C GLU A 69 -15.63 -6.82 6.03
N ARG A 70 -15.43 -5.79 6.84
CA ARG A 70 -14.96 -4.49 6.37
C ARG A 70 -13.46 -4.48 6.19
N ILE A 71 -13.00 -5.03 5.08
CA ILE A 71 -11.58 -5.09 4.73
C ILE A 71 -11.11 -3.79 4.05
N PHE A 72 -9.82 -3.53 4.19
CA PHE A 72 -9.14 -2.40 3.55
C PHE A 72 -7.74 -2.83 3.08
N PRO A 73 -7.19 -2.17 2.05
CA PRO A 73 -5.87 -2.52 1.56
C PRO A 73 -4.78 -2.08 2.55
N VAL A 74 -3.76 -2.92 2.70
CA VAL A 74 -2.55 -2.65 3.46
C VAL A 74 -1.52 -2.06 2.51
N GLY A 75 -1.43 -0.74 2.49
CA GLY A 75 -0.62 0.00 1.53
C GLY A 75 -1.33 0.23 0.20
N ARG A 76 -0.55 0.67 -0.78
CA ARG A 76 -1.07 1.09 -2.08
C ARG A 76 -0.17 0.65 -3.21
N LEU A 77 -0.79 0.18 -4.27
CA LEU A 77 -0.20 0.08 -5.60
C LEU A 77 -0.94 1.05 -6.53
N ASP A 78 -0.24 1.64 -7.48
CA ASP A 78 -0.83 2.56 -8.44
C ASP A 78 -1.89 1.87 -9.30
N TYR A 79 -2.76 2.65 -9.92
CA TYR A 79 -3.86 2.19 -10.77
C TYR A 79 -3.43 1.18 -11.85
N ASP A 80 -2.30 1.43 -12.49
CA ASP A 80 -1.73 0.62 -13.55
C ASP A 80 -0.63 -0.36 -13.08
N THR A 81 -0.35 -0.41 -11.78
CA THR A 81 0.58 -1.37 -11.17
C THR A 81 -0.14 -2.65 -10.79
N THR A 82 0.48 -3.78 -11.06
CA THR A 82 0.01 -5.11 -10.67
C THR A 82 0.86 -5.68 -9.55
N GLY A 83 0.35 -6.65 -8.82
CA GLY A 83 1.12 -7.41 -7.87
C GLY A 83 0.47 -7.61 -6.51
N LEU A 84 1.27 -8.03 -5.56
CA LEU A 84 0.82 -8.43 -4.24
C LEU A 84 0.26 -7.26 -3.44
N LEU A 85 -0.97 -7.40 -2.98
CA LEU A 85 -1.63 -6.51 -2.06
C LEU A 85 -2.33 -7.31 -0.97
N ILE A 86 -2.11 -6.93 0.28
CA ILE A 86 -2.81 -7.52 1.42
C ILE A 86 -4.05 -6.67 1.72
N LEU A 87 -5.19 -7.33 1.97
CA LEU A 87 -6.39 -6.69 2.49
C LEU A 87 -6.79 -7.36 3.80
N THR A 88 -7.20 -6.59 4.77
CA THR A 88 -7.55 -7.08 6.12
C THR A 88 -8.48 -6.11 6.82
N ASN A 89 -9.15 -6.57 7.86
CA ASN A 89 -9.84 -5.74 8.84
C ASN A 89 -9.02 -5.57 10.15
N ASP A 90 -7.80 -6.09 10.20
CA ASP A 90 -6.89 -5.98 11.34
C ASP A 90 -6.07 -4.70 11.25
N GLY A 91 -6.53 -3.62 11.89
CA GLY A 91 -5.87 -2.32 11.88
C GLY A 91 -4.50 -2.32 12.54
N GLU A 92 -4.28 -3.14 13.55
CA GLU A 92 -2.98 -3.25 14.24
C GLU A 92 -1.94 -3.90 13.33
N PHE A 93 -2.29 -5.00 12.68
CA PHE A 93 -1.45 -5.65 11.68
C PHE A 93 -1.13 -4.70 10.53
N ALA A 94 -2.16 -4.03 9.96
CA ALA A 94 -1.98 -3.09 8.87
C ALA A 94 -1.02 -1.95 9.25
N ASN A 95 -1.16 -1.40 10.46
CA ASN A 95 -0.26 -0.36 10.95
C ASN A 95 1.19 -0.83 11.05
N LYS A 96 1.43 -2.03 11.57
CA LYS A 96 2.77 -2.63 11.64
C LYS A 96 3.38 -2.80 10.25
N MET A 97 2.58 -3.18 9.26
CA MET A 97 3.02 -3.38 7.89
C MET A 97 3.31 -2.07 7.14
N MET A 98 2.56 -1.01 7.43
CA MET A 98 2.62 0.26 6.69
C MET A 98 3.48 1.33 7.36
N HIS A 99 3.67 1.28 8.69
CA HIS A 99 4.31 2.38 9.39
C HIS A 99 5.78 2.51 9.00
N PRO A 100 6.23 3.72 8.58
CA PRO A 100 7.59 3.95 8.05
C PRO A 100 8.72 3.50 8.99
N ARG A 101 8.50 3.57 10.31
CA ARG A 101 9.53 3.18 11.32
C ARG A 101 10.00 1.73 11.21
N TYR A 102 9.19 0.85 10.61
CA TYR A 102 9.54 -0.56 10.48
C TYR A 102 10.35 -0.87 9.22
N HIS A 103 10.43 0.07 8.28
CA HIS A 103 11.22 -0.06 7.05
C HIS A 103 11.03 -1.41 6.35
N LEU A 104 9.80 -1.91 6.30
CA LEU A 104 9.52 -3.19 5.66
C LEU A 104 9.90 -3.15 4.18
N PRO A 105 10.66 -4.15 3.72
CA PRO A 105 11.09 -4.19 2.34
C PRO A 105 9.92 -4.38 1.39
N LYS A 106 9.97 -3.68 0.26
CA LYS A 106 9.02 -3.81 -0.85
C LYS A 106 9.81 -4.05 -2.11
N THR A 107 9.60 -5.19 -2.74
CA THR A 107 10.31 -5.60 -3.94
C THR A 107 9.41 -5.46 -5.16
N TYR A 108 9.93 -4.79 -6.17
CA TYR A 108 9.26 -4.53 -7.45
C TYR A 108 10.07 -5.09 -8.60
N GLU A 109 9.39 -5.69 -9.55
CA GLU A 109 9.93 -5.88 -10.89
C GLU A 109 9.55 -4.66 -11.74
N VAL A 110 10.56 -4.03 -12.32
CA VAL A 110 10.39 -2.76 -13.05
C VAL A 110 10.93 -2.93 -14.46
N ALA A 111 10.04 -2.80 -15.44
CA ALA A 111 10.40 -2.74 -16.84
C ALA A 111 10.34 -1.28 -17.30
N VAL A 112 11.43 -0.77 -17.83
CA VAL A 112 11.52 0.61 -18.32
C VAL A 112 11.88 0.66 -19.78
N ASP A 113 11.36 1.65 -20.47
CA ASP A 113 11.84 2.06 -21.79
C ASP A 113 13.06 2.98 -21.59
N GLY A 114 14.22 2.44 -21.88
CA GLY A 114 15.52 3.08 -21.65
C GLY A 114 16.57 2.05 -21.26
N VAL A 115 17.82 2.51 -21.25
CA VAL A 115 18.96 1.69 -20.84
C VAL A 115 19.43 2.17 -19.46
N LEU A 116 19.27 1.33 -18.46
CA LEU A 116 19.88 1.53 -17.16
C LEU A 116 21.28 0.89 -17.17
N THR A 117 22.30 1.72 -17.10
CA THR A 117 23.71 1.28 -17.04
C THR A 117 24.04 0.73 -15.65
N ASP A 118 25.12 -0.03 -15.54
CA ASP A 118 25.58 -0.54 -14.24
C ASP A 118 25.91 0.60 -13.26
N GLN A 119 26.40 1.73 -13.75
CA GLN A 119 26.63 2.91 -12.93
C GLN A 119 25.31 3.48 -12.38
N MET A 120 24.26 3.55 -13.19
CA MET A 120 22.95 4.00 -12.74
C MET A 120 22.35 3.05 -11.68
N LEU A 121 22.51 1.74 -11.85
CA LEU A 121 22.08 0.74 -10.86
C LEU A 121 22.83 0.92 -9.54
N THR A 122 24.14 1.19 -9.59
CA THR A 122 24.93 1.50 -8.39
C THR A 122 24.46 2.78 -7.70
N MET A 123 24.09 3.80 -8.46
CA MET A 123 23.53 5.03 -7.91
C MET A 123 22.20 4.75 -7.18
N LEU A 124 21.32 3.93 -7.74
CA LEU A 124 20.08 3.52 -7.08
C LEU A 124 20.34 2.79 -5.75
N GLN A 125 21.36 1.91 -5.74
CA GLN A 125 21.75 1.19 -4.53
C GLN A 125 22.26 2.11 -3.42
N ASN A 126 22.93 3.18 -3.76
CA ASN A 126 23.49 4.15 -2.80
C ASN A 126 22.51 5.27 -2.40
N GLY A 127 21.40 5.36 -3.09
CA GLY A 127 20.42 6.43 -2.95
C GLY A 127 20.68 7.60 -3.90
N ILE A 128 19.60 8.15 -4.43
CA ILE A 128 19.59 9.29 -5.35
C ILE A 128 18.80 10.44 -4.78
N GLU A 129 19.14 11.67 -5.19
CA GLU A 129 18.42 12.87 -4.74
C GLU A 129 17.16 13.06 -5.56
N LEU A 130 15.99 12.95 -4.91
CA LEU A 130 14.69 13.31 -5.45
C LEU A 130 14.26 14.67 -4.88
N GLU A 131 13.17 15.23 -5.39
CA GLU A 131 12.64 16.52 -4.93
C GLU A 131 12.36 16.57 -3.41
N ASP A 132 11.95 15.43 -2.85
CA ASP A 132 11.63 15.25 -1.44
C ASP A 132 12.78 14.66 -0.62
N GLY A 133 13.99 14.70 -1.14
CA GLY A 133 15.22 14.30 -0.48
C GLY A 133 15.82 13.00 -0.99
N LYS A 134 16.99 12.68 -0.47
CA LYS A 134 17.75 11.49 -0.88
C LYS A 134 16.99 10.22 -0.52
N THR A 135 16.92 9.28 -1.46
CA THR A 135 16.33 7.95 -1.22
C THR A 135 17.23 7.12 -0.29
N LEU A 136 16.61 6.25 0.48
CA LEU A 136 17.34 5.25 1.24
C LEU A 136 18.08 4.29 0.27
N PRO A 137 19.21 3.69 0.71
CA PRO A 137 19.85 2.62 -0.04
C PRO A 137 18.84 1.53 -0.43
N ALA A 138 18.90 1.08 -1.66
CA ALA A 138 18.03 0.05 -2.22
C ALA A 138 18.84 -1.17 -2.64
N GLU A 139 18.20 -2.32 -2.72
CA GLU A 139 18.77 -3.50 -3.36
C GLU A 139 18.30 -3.53 -4.81
N VAL A 140 19.22 -3.65 -5.75
CA VAL A 140 18.91 -3.60 -7.18
C VAL A 140 19.61 -4.75 -7.89
N TYR A 141 18.84 -5.51 -8.67
CA TYR A 141 19.33 -6.60 -9.49
C TYR A 141 18.87 -6.40 -10.94
N LEU A 142 19.83 -6.48 -11.86
CA LEU A 142 19.53 -6.49 -13.28
C LEU A 142 18.94 -7.85 -13.66
N LEU A 143 17.71 -7.85 -14.18
CA LEU A 143 17.08 -9.06 -14.69
C LEU A 143 17.33 -9.24 -16.20
N LYS A 144 17.20 -8.15 -16.98
CA LYS A 144 17.34 -8.22 -18.44
C LYS A 144 17.65 -6.85 -19.05
N ARG A 145 18.51 -6.83 -20.04
CA ARG A 145 18.68 -5.72 -21.00
C ARG A 145 18.33 -6.22 -22.40
N LEU A 146 17.45 -5.51 -23.05
CA LEU A 146 17.07 -5.73 -24.45
C LEU A 146 17.63 -4.57 -25.27
N GLU A 147 18.94 -4.63 -25.60
CA GLU A 147 19.66 -3.52 -26.23
C GLU A 147 19.02 -3.06 -27.53
N GLY A 148 18.60 -3.99 -28.39
CA GLY A 148 17.91 -3.67 -29.64
C GLY A 148 16.55 -2.99 -29.48
N LYS A 149 15.94 -3.06 -28.30
CA LYS A 149 14.65 -2.44 -27.97
C LYS A 149 14.78 -1.30 -26.97
N LYS A 150 16.00 -0.98 -26.51
CA LYS A 150 16.27 0.00 -25.46
C LYS A 150 15.37 -0.21 -24.23
N LYS A 151 15.25 -1.46 -23.78
CA LYS A 151 14.46 -1.82 -22.59
C LYS A 151 15.36 -2.45 -21.53
N THR A 152 15.09 -2.10 -20.28
CA THR A 152 15.77 -2.70 -19.13
C THR A 152 14.73 -3.21 -18.15
N VAL A 153 14.95 -4.39 -17.61
CA VAL A 153 14.13 -4.95 -16.53
C VAL A 153 15.01 -5.17 -15.31
N ILE A 154 14.62 -4.61 -14.20
CA ILE A 154 15.32 -4.73 -12.92
C ILE A 154 14.37 -5.23 -11.82
N GLN A 155 14.95 -5.83 -10.81
CA GLN A 155 14.30 -6.03 -9.53
C GLN A 155 14.86 -5.00 -8.55
N ILE A 156 13.99 -4.23 -7.91
CA ILE A 156 14.39 -3.24 -6.92
C ILE A 156 13.64 -3.48 -5.61
N THR A 157 14.38 -3.52 -4.51
CA THR A 157 13.82 -3.57 -3.17
C THR A 157 14.09 -2.26 -2.46
N ILE A 158 13.01 -1.57 -2.05
CA ILE A 158 13.07 -0.33 -1.30
C ILE A 158 12.58 -0.56 0.13
N PHE A 159 13.10 0.23 1.07
CA PHE A 159 12.81 0.15 2.51
C PHE A 159 12.02 1.36 3.02
N GLU A 160 11.37 2.05 2.12
CA GLU A 160 10.54 3.23 2.34
C GLU A 160 9.34 3.19 1.38
N GLY A 161 8.43 4.13 1.47
CA GLY A 161 7.22 4.12 0.63
C GLY A 161 6.75 5.53 0.31
N ARG A 162 7.55 6.30 -0.44
CA ARG A 162 7.16 7.62 -0.91
C ARG A 162 6.19 7.50 -2.09
N ASN A 163 5.36 8.52 -2.28
CA ASN A 163 4.43 8.56 -3.40
C ASN A 163 5.17 8.37 -4.74
N ARG A 164 4.73 7.40 -5.53
CA ARG A 164 5.28 7.07 -6.86
C ARG A 164 6.82 6.93 -6.90
N GLN A 165 7.40 6.46 -5.79
CA GLN A 165 8.85 6.50 -5.61
C GLN A 165 9.62 5.77 -6.69
N VAL A 166 9.27 4.53 -7.01
CA VAL A 166 10.00 3.75 -8.01
C VAL A 166 9.93 4.41 -9.38
N ARG A 167 8.77 4.96 -9.76
CA ARG A 167 8.62 5.70 -11.03
C ARG A 167 9.51 6.94 -11.06
N ARG A 168 9.52 7.73 -10.00
CA ARG A 168 10.38 8.94 -9.91
C ARG A 168 11.87 8.58 -9.91
N MET A 169 12.24 7.44 -9.34
CA MET A 169 13.62 6.94 -9.42
C MET A 169 14.01 6.58 -10.86
N MET A 170 13.10 6.02 -11.65
CA MET A 170 13.35 5.76 -13.07
C MET A 170 13.40 7.04 -13.90
N GLU A 171 12.46 7.96 -13.67
CA GLU A 171 12.42 9.28 -14.30
C GLU A 171 13.69 10.10 -14.05
N TYR A 172 14.33 9.94 -12.90
CA TYR A 172 15.65 10.54 -12.60
C TYR A 172 16.70 10.22 -13.66
N PHE A 173 16.63 9.03 -14.24
CA PHE A 173 17.50 8.58 -15.33
C PHE A 173 16.88 8.73 -16.72
N HIS A 174 15.80 9.50 -16.85
CA HIS A 174 15.04 9.69 -18.10
C HIS A 174 14.52 8.37 -18.70
N CYS A 175 14.15 7.41 -17.85
CA CYS A 175 13.53 6.14 -18.23
C CYS A 175 12.06 6.13 -17.83
N GLU A 176 11.20 5.58 -18.72
CA GLU A 176 9.74 5.47 -18.51
C GLU A 176 9.31 4.01 -18.27
#